data_01ae53f8c8b2281d30a303c41e837ca6
#
_entry.id   01ae53f8c8b2281d30a303c41e837ca6
#
_cell.length_a   1.000
_cell.length_b   1.000
_cell.length_c   1.000
_cell.angle_alpha   90.00
_cell.angle_beta   90.00
_cell.angle_gamma   90.00
#
_symmetry.space_group_name_H-M   'P 1'
#
loop_
_entity.id
_entity.type
_entity.pdbx_description
1 polymer ?
#
loop_
_entity_poly.entity_id
_entity_poly.type
_entity_poly.pdbx_seq_one_letter_code
_entity_poly.pdbx_strand_id
1 'polypeptide(L)'
;MSNNFAAQEFSRGWRTLIAASIGNGTGLSGLAFYTFGVFVLPLTTAFGWSRGEVSIAASFLIIGTAITAPVIGTIIDRFGARRVGISSMLALAAGYAALTQIDGRIATFYVSWLLLSLIGGGTTPVVWTRTVNLWFDRGRGLALGLALAGSGVAGVFAPLATTHIISTYGWQAGYFAIGAFIALIAVPLIALLLEDKPRLALADAAMPEKPAPTELPGLTLRESVVTIEFWKIAAGFFLVSAVVAGLIINLIPLLVDRGLDRTQAAQIAGAMGIAVLIGRVGIGFLLDRFSGPSVARTLLALCAVGCFTLTLPDLSPLAMVACTLSLGLAAAAEVDLVAFLTSRFFGMRAYGKIYGWQLTVFYIGAALGPLCAGLAFDHFQSYVPTLYFAAASMAFGALVTGSLGKPRAFAD
;
A
#
# COMPACT_ATOMS: atom_id res chain seq x y z
N MET A 1 22.50 -9.84 -23.18
CA MET A 1 23.28 -9.16 -22.12
C MET A 1 22.40 -8.55 -21.00
N SER A 2 21.15 -8.11 -21.24
CA SER A 2 20.30 -7.46 -20.22
C SER A 2 19.86 -8.37 -19.05
N ASN A 3 19.62 -9.65 -19.28
CA ASN A 3 19.15 -10.59 -18.24
C ASN A 3 20.19 -10.88 -17.13
N ASN A 4 21.48 -10.76 -17.42
CA ASN A 4 22.53 -11.02 -16.43
C ASN A 4 22.60 -9.93 -15.34
N PHE A 5 22.30 -8.68 -15.70
CA PHE A 5 22.38 -7.57 -14.72
C PHE A 5 21.23 -7.58 -13.73
N ALA A 6 19.98 -7.84 -14.17
CA ALA A 6 18.85 -7.98 -13.25
C ALA A 6 19.08 -9.17 -12.27
N ALA A 7 19.56 -10.31 -12.76
CA ALA A 7 19.90 -11.45 -11.91
C ALA A 7 20.99 -11.12 -10.88
N GLN A 8 21.98 -10.29 -11.25
CA GLN A 8 23.01 -9.80 -10.33
C GLN A 8 22.45 -8.84 -9.26
N GLU A 9 21.51 -7.96 -9.62
CA GLU A 9 20.81 -7.11 -8.64
C GLU A 9 20.08 -7.98 -7.60
N PHE A 10 19.33 -8.99 -8.04
CA PHE A 10 18.64 -9.91 -7.13
C PHE A 10 19.59 -10.75 -6.27
N SER A 11 20.69 -11.25 -6.83
CA SER A 11 21.67 -12.02 -6.06
C SER A 11 22.36 -11.21 -4.96
N ARG A 12 22.46 -9.89 -5.12
CA ARG A 12 23.09 -8.99 -4.15
C ARG A 12 22.07 -8.36 -3.21
N GLY A 13 20.86 -7.99 -3.72
CA GLY A 13 19.83 -7.26 -2.99
C GLY A 13 18.79 -8.12 -2.29
N TRP A 14 18.82 -9.47 -2.40
CA TRP A 14 17.78 -10.35 -1.87
C TRP A 14 17.52 -10.20 -0.37
N ARG A 15 18.58 -9.92 0.42
CA ARG A 15 18.46 -9.68 1.87
C ARG A 15 17.58 -8.45 2.15
N THR A 16 17.92 -7.35 1.49
CA THR A 16 17.18 -6.10 1.58
C THR A 16 15.74 -6.26 1.08
N LEU A 17 15.55 -7.04 0.01
CA LEU A 17 14.22 -7.33 -0.53
C LEU A 17 13.35 -8.11 0.47
N ILE A 18 13.88 -9.16 1.09
CA ILE A 18 13.17 -9.91 2.14
C ILE A 18 12.88 -9.02 3.34
N ALA A 19 13.85 -8.21 3.79
CA ALA A 19 13.65 -7.27 4.90
C ALA A 19 12.54 -6.26 4.59
N ALA A 20 12.50 -5.72 3.37
CA ALA A 20 11.46 -4.80 2.93
C ALA A 20 10.08 -5.48 2.87
N SER A 21 10.01 -6.73 2.42
CA SER A 21 8.77 -7.51 2.40
C SER A 21 8.25 -7.80 3.81
N ILE A 22 9.13 -8.22 4.73
CA ILE A 22 8.79 -8.41 6.15
C ILE A 22 8.31 -7.10 6.75
N GLY A 23 9.05 -5.99 6.55
CA GLY A 23 8.70 -4.69 7.12
C GLY A 23 7.36 -4.15 6.62
N ASN A 24 7.08 -4.28 5.32
CA ASN A 24 5.79 -3.90 4.75
C ASN A 24 4.64 -4.80 5.26
N GLY A 25 4.88 -6.11 5.36
CA GLY A 25 3.89 -7.07 5.85
C GLY A 25 3.58 -6.91 7.34
N THR A 26 4.58 -6.62 8.16
CA THR A 26 4.42 -6.53 9.62
C THR A 26 4.17 -5.10 10.14
N GLY A 27 4.18 -4.10 9.25
CA GLY A 27 3.89 -2.72 9.54
C GLY A 27 2.40 -2.34 9.48
N LEU A 28 2.14 -1.03 9.39
CA LEU A 28 0.78 -0.48 9.34
C LEU A 28 -0.03 -0.98 8.13
N SER A 29 0.60 -1.10 6.96
CA SER A 29 -0.07 -1.54 5.72
C SER A 29 -0.32 -3.05 5.65
N GLY A 30 0.30 -3.82 6.53
CA GLY A 30 0.12 -5.26 6.65
C GLY A 30 -0.66 -5.61 7.92
N LEU A 31 0.05 -5.94 9.01
CA LEU A 31 -0.59 -6.41 10.25
C LEU A 31 -1.69 -5.48 10.75
N ALA A 32 -1.43 -4.17 10.89
CA ALA A 32 -2.41 -3.26 11.46
C ALA A 32 -3.70 -3.20 10.63
N PHE A 33 -3.56 -3.08 9.31
CA PHE A 33 -4.71 -2.98 8.42
C PHE A 33 -5.53 -4.28 8.37
N TYR A 34 -4.87 -5.42 8.15
CA TYR A 34 -5.58 -6.68 7.93
C TYR A 34 -6.09 -7.35 9.20
N THR A 35 -5.49 -7.10 10.37
CA THR A 35 -5.99 -7.65 11.63
C THR A 35 -7.03 -6.78 12.31
N PHE A 36 -7.19 -5.52 11.90
CA PHE A 36 -8.14 -4.59 12.53
C PHE A 36 -9.55 -5.19 12.66
N GLY A 37 -10.08 -5.74 11.58
CA GLY A 37 -11.43 -6.31 11.53
C GLY A 37 -11.65 -7.47 12.50
N VAL A 38 -10.60 -8.21 12.84
CA VAL A 38 -10.67 -9.35 13.79
C VAL A 38 -11.01 -8.89 15.20
N PHE A 39 -10.61 -7.67 15.58
CA PHE A 39 -10.88 -7.11 16.90
C PHE A 39 -12.26 -6.51 17.06
N VAL A 40 -13.01 -6.28 15.99
CA VAL A 40 -14.31 -5.59 16.05
C VAL A 40 -15.27 -6.32 16.99
N LEU A 41 -15.55 -7.60 16.76
CA LEU A 41 -16.49 -8.36 17.59
C LEU A 41 -16.01 -8.53 19.04
N PRO A 42 -14.75 -8.90 19.32
CA PRO A 42 -14.26 -9.01 20.68
C PRO A 42 -14.39 -7.69 21.47
N LEU A 43 -14.09 -6.55 20.85
CA LEU A 43 -14.18 -5.25 21.51
C LEU A 43 -15.65 -4.80 21.72
N THR A 44 -16.54 -5.07 20.75
CA THR A 44 -17.99 -4.81 20.95
C THR A 44 -18.53 -5.62 22.12
N THR A 45 -18.10 -6.86 22.26
CA THR A 45 -18.52 -7.72 23.39
C THR A 45 -17.93 -7.25 24.72
N ALA A 46 -16.66 -6.84 24.72
CA ALA A 46 -15.96 -6.45 25.94
C ALA A 46 -16.42 -5.11 26.52
N PHE A 47 -16.73 -4.12 25.66
CA PHE A 47 -16.99 -2.75 26.07
C PHE A 47 -18.41 -2.25 25.76
N GLY A 48 -19.24 -3.06 25.10
CA GLY A 48 -20.59 -2.67 24.70
C GLY A 48 -20.65 -1.65 23.56
N TRP A 49 -19.54 -1.39 22.87
CA TRP A 49 -19.50 -0.49 21.73
C TRP A 49 -20.24 -1.06 20.51
N SER A 50 -20.79 -0.22 19.68
CA SER A 50 -21.32 -0.64 18.39
C SER A 50 -20.18 -1.00 17.42
N ARG A 51 -20.46 -1.84 16.41
CA ARG A 51 -19.49 -2.17 15.36
C ARG A 51 -19.04 -0.92 14.58
N GLY A 52 -19.97 0.03 14.39
CA GLY A 52 -19.68 1.30 13.72
C GLY A 52 -18.66 2.12 14.51
N GLU A 53 -18.86 2.27 15.82
CA GLU A 53 -17.94 2.99 16.70
C GLU A 53 -16.53 2.36 16.66
N VAL A 54 -16.41 1.03 16.77
CA VAL A 54 -15.11 0.37 16.66
C VAL A 54 -14.50 0.65 15.28
N SER A 55 -15.26 0.55 14.20
CA SER A 55 -14.77 0.72 12.82
C SER A 55 -14.29 2.14 12.50
N ILE A 56 -14.78 3.16 13.21
CA ILE A 56 -14.29 4.55 13.07
C ILE A 56 -12.79 4.64 13.40
N ALA A 57 -12.27 3.80 14.30
CA ALA A 57 -10.84 3.80 14.61
C ALA A 57 -9.95 3.45 13.39
N ALA A 58 -10.45 2.71 12.41
CA ALA A 58 -9.76 2.49 11.14
C ALA A 58 -9.55 3.80 10.35
N SER A 59 -10.49 4.74 10.45
CA SER A 59 -10.33 6.07 9.84
C SER A 59 -9.19 6.86 10.50
N PHE A 60 -9.03 6.75 11.82
CA PHE A 60 -7.90 7.35 12.52
C PHE A 60 -6.56 6.73 12.12
N LEU A 61 -6.52 5.42 11.84
CA LEU A 61 -5.34 4.77 11.29
C LEU A 61 -4.97 5.36 9.92
N ILE A 62 -5.93 5.53 9.03
CA ILE A 62 -5.71 6.08 7.68
C ILE A 62 -5.30 7.56 7.76
N ILE A 63 -6.00 8.37 8.56
CA ILE A 63 -5.70 9.80 8.74
C ILE A 63 -4.29 9.99 9.30
N GLY A 64 -3.92 9.26 10.36
CA GLY A 64 -2.59 9.34 10.92
C GLY A 64 -1.50 8.91 9.94
N THR A 65 -1.75 7.88 9.15
CA THR A 65 -0.85 7.44 8.09
C THR A 65 -0.69 8.52 7.01
N ALA A 66 -1.77 9.18 6.60
CA ALA A 66 -1.73 10.28 5.63
C ALA A 66 -0.90 11.48 6.14
N ILE A 67 -1.10 11.84 7.41
CA ILE A 67 -0.35 12.94 8.05
C ILE A 67 1.15 12.63 8.17
N THR A 68 1.48 11.38 8.52
CA THR A 68 2.88 10.99 8.75
C THR A 68 3.67 10.74 7.46
N ALA A 69 3.03 10.39 6.35
CA ALA A 69 3.72 10.02 5.12
C ALA A 69 4.76 11.06 4.64
N PRO A 70 4.46 12.38 4.52
CA PRO A 70 5.45 13.37 4.10
C PRO A 70 6.51 13.64 5.17
N VAL A 71 6.15 13.52 6.46
CA VAL A 71 7.09 13.69 7.59
C VAL A 71 8.11 12.56 7.57
N ILE A 72 7.64 11.33 7.49
CA ILE A 72 8.50 10.13 7.40
C ILE A 72 9.36 10.20 6.14
N GLY A 73 8.78 10.61 4.99
CA GLY A 73 9.54 10.83 3.77
C GLY A 73 10.72 11.79 3.96
N THR A 74 10.53 12.86 4.73
CA THR A 74 11.61 13.80 5.08
C THR A 74 12.65 13.17 6.00
N ILE A 75 12.19 12.41 7.01
CA ILE A 75 13.04 11.77 7.99
C ILE A 75 13.93 10.69 7.37
N ILE A 76 13.37 9.86 6.46
CA ILE A 76 14.15 8.81 5.79
C ILE A 76 15.18 9.36 4.81
N ASP A 77 14.90 10.48 4.17
CA ASP A 77 15.87 11.13 3.28
C ASP A 77 17.09 11.64 4.07
N ARG A 78 16.91 12.01 5.35
CA ARG A 78 17.97 12.51 6.22
C ARG A 78 18.69 11.41 7.02
N PHE A 79 17.95 10.46 7.59
CA PHE A 79 18.47 9.49 8.57
C PHE A 79 18.62 8.07 8.01
N GLY A 80 18.13 7.82 6.79
CA GLY A 80 18.12 6.51 6.14
C GLY A 80 16.92 5.64 6.54
N ALA A 81 16.57 4.71 5.65
CA ALA A 81 15.40 3.86 5.81
C ALA A 81 15.53 2.84 6.95
N ARG A 82 16.76 2.30 7.16
CA ARG A 82 17.01 1.28 8.19
C ARG A 82 16.73 1.80 9.60
N ARG A 83 17.30 2.97 9.94
CA ARG A 83 17.10 3.55 11.28
C ARG A 83 15.64 3.90 11.52
N VAL A 84 15.01 4.57 10.57
CA VAL A 84 13.62 4.99 10.66
C VAL A 84 12.68 3.78 10.70
N GLY A 85 12.89 2.80 9.84
CA GLY A 85 12.07 1.58 9.81
C GLY A 85 12.14 0.81 11.12
N ILE A 86 13.34 0.51 11.64
CA ILE A 86 13.53 -0.24 12.89
C ILE A 86 12.94 0.52 14.09
N SER A 87 13.23 1.82 14.23
CA SER A 87 12.68 2.61 15.35
C SER A 87 11.16 2.69 15.32
N SER A 88 10.56 2.87 14.13
CA SER A 88 9.10 2.89 13.99
C SER A 88 8.46 1.52 14.18
N MET A 89 9.14 0.43 13.81
CA MET A 89 8.66 -0.93 14.11
C MET A 89 8.65 -1.21 15.61
N LEU A 90 9.69 -0.80 16.35
CA LEU A 90 9.72 -0.90 17.82
C LEU A 90 8.63 -0.04 18.45
N ALA A 91 8.44 1.19 17.97
CA ALA A 91 7.38 2.07 18.44
C ALA A 91 5.98 1.47 18.16
N LEU A 92 5.78 0.86 16.97
CA LEU A 92 4.56 0.16 16.62
C LEU A 92 4.29 -1.03 17.56
N ALA A 93 5.31 -1.83 17.88
CA ALA A 93 5.22 -2.92 18.83
C ALA A 93 4.82 -2.44 20.24
N ALA A 94 5.45 -1.36 20.72
CA ALA A 94 5.08 -0.74 22.00
C ALA A 94 3.65 -0.18 21.97
N GLY A 95 3.23 0.42 20.85
CA GLY A 95 1.85 0.88 20.65
C GLY A 95 0.83 -0.26 20.73
N TYR A 96 1.12 -1.42 20.15
CA TYR A 96 0.29 -2.61 20.30
C TYR A 96 0.22 -3.11 21.75
N ALA A 97 1.32 -3.08 22.50
CA ALA A 97 1.31 -3.37 23.92
C ALA A 97 0.45 -2.35 24.70
N ALA A 98 0.49 -1.07 24.33
CA ALA A 98 -0.36 -0.05 24.96
C ALA A 98 -1.85 -0.26 24.66
N LEU A 99 -2.23 -0.77 23.47
CA LEU A 99 -3.61 -1.12 23.14
C LEU A 99 -4.22 -2.18 24.07
N THR A 100 -3.42 -2.99 24.76
CA THR A 100 -3.93 -3.95 25.76
C THR A 100 -4.49 -3.28 27.01
N GLN A 101 -4.19 -1.98 27.22
CA GLN A 101 -4.57 -1.21 28.41
C GLN A 101 -5.77 -0.27 28.18
N ILE A 102 -6.57 -0.51 27.14
CA ILE A 102 -7.75 0.29 26.83
C ILE A 102 -8.76 0.20 27.98
N ASP A 103 -9.20 1.37 28.46
CA ASP A 103 -10.04 1.54 29.67
C ASP A 103 -11.57 1.50 29.40
N GLY A 104 -12.00 1.11 28.22
CA GLY A 104 -13.41 1.07 27.82
C GLY A 104 -13.97 2.41 27.36
N ARG A 105 -13.18 3.49 27.34
CA ARG A 105 -13.58 4.77 26.76
C ARG A 105 -13.29 4.79 25.25
N ILE A 106 -14.31 4.97 24.43
CA ILE A 106 -14.16 4.97 22.98
C ILE A 106 -13.19 6.05 22.48
N ALA A 107 -13.14 7.21 23.15
CA ALA A 107 -12.21 8.27 22.83
C ALA A 107 -10.75 7.84 23.02
N THR A 108 -10.43 7.11 24.11
CA THR A 108 -9.11 6.56 24.36
C THR A 108 -8.73 5.57 23.24
N PHE A 109 -9.67 4.76 22.77
CA PHE A 109 -9.45 3.84 21.65
C PHE A 109 -9.10 4.57 20.35
N TYR A 110 -9.85 5.64 20.00
CA TYR A 110 -9.57 6.44 18.80
C TYR A 110 -8.19 7.13 18.87
N VAL A 111 -7.90 7.74 20.02
CA VAL A 111 -6.58 8.37 20.24
C VAL A 111 -5.46 7.33 20.16
N SER A 112 -5.65 6.14 20.72
CA SER A 112 -4.66 5.07 20.66
C SER A 112 -4.36 4.63 19.21
N TRP A 113 -5.37 4.47 18.36
CA TRP A 113 -5.18 4.14 16.95
C TRP A 113 -4.55 5.28 16.15
N LEU A 114 -4.90 6.53 16.45
CA LEU A 114 -4.24 7.68 15.87
C LEU A 114 -2.75 7.72 16.26
N LEU A 115 -2.44 7.60 17.57
CA LEU A 115 -1.06 7.56 18.05
C LEU A 115 -0.28 6.39 17.45
N LEU A 116 -0.90 5.20 17.37
CA LEU A 116 -0.30 4.02 16.75
C LEU A 116 0.11 4.30 15.30
N SER A 117 -0.76 4.97 14.51
CA SER A 117 -0.46 5.33 13.14
C SER A 117 0.62 6.42 13.02
N LEU A 118 0.65 7.38 13.95
CA LEU A 118 1.66 8.43 13.96
C LEU A 118 3.06 7.86 14.28
N ILE A 119 3.20 7.07 15.35
CA ILE A 119 4.49 6.49 15.76
C ILE A 119 4.93 5.35 14.82
N GLY A 120 3.97 4.61 14.28
CA GLY A 120 4.19 3.54 13.29
C GLY A 120 4.40 4.03 11.86
N GLY A 121 4.32 5.34 11.58
CA GLY A 121 4.38 5.90 10.23
C GLY A 121 5.60 5.47 9.40
N GLY A 122 6.75 5.25 10.05
CA GLY A 122 7.96 4.72 9.39
C GLY A 122 7.90 3.22 9.06
N THR A 123 6.77 2.55 9.26
CA THR A 123 6.53 1.17 8.80
C THR A 123 5.70 1.11 7.52
N THR A 124 5.39 2.26 6.94
CA THR A 124 4.62 2.40 5.69
C THR A 124 5.49 2.10 4.46
N PRO A 125 4.90 1.90 3.28
CA PRO A 125 5.63 1.62 2.05
C PRO A 125 6.75 2.62 1.72
N VAL A 126 6.66 3.88 2.21
CA VAL A 126 7.68 4.92 1.92
C VAL A 126 9.09 4.46 2.28
N VAL A 127 9.25 3.82 3.43
CA VAL A 127 10.56 3.35 3.92
C VAL A 127 11.08 2.19 3.07
N TRP A 128 10.24 1.21 2.83
CA TRP A 128 10.63 -0.03 2.17
C TRP A 128 10.89 0.17 0.68
N THR A 129 10.04 0.93 0.00
CA THR A 129 10.21 1.22 -1.43
C THR A 129 11.43 2.08 -1.72
N ARG A 130 11.80 3.01 -0.81
CA ARG A 130 13.04 3.78 -0.93
C ARG A 130 14.26 2.84 -0.93
N THR A 131 14.30 1.91 0.00
CA THR A 131 15.43 0.98 0.10
C THR A 131 15.52 0.08 -1.13
N VAL A 132 14.39 -0.46 -1.58
CA VAL A 132 14.33 -1.28 -2.81
C VAL A 132 14.79 -0.47 -4.02
N ASN A 133 14.34 0.77 -4.17
CA ASN A 133 14.73 1.63 -5.29
C ASN A 133 16.23 1.98 -5.30
N LEU A 134 16.92 1.93 -4.16
CA LEU A 134 18.38 2.13 -4.08
C LEU A 134 19.19 0.89 -4.51
N TRP A 135 18.59 -0.30 -4.40
CA TRP A 135 19.25 -1.56 -4.70
C TRP A 135 18.97 -2.09 -6.11
N PHE A 136 17.81 -1.74 -6.67
CA PHE A 136 17.31 -2.26 -7.93
C PHE A 136 17.02 -1.13 -8.92
N ASP A 137 17.59 -1.25 -10.10
CA ASP A 137 17.30 -0.33 -11.22
C ASP A 137 16.63 -1.06 -12.38
N ARG A 138 17.22 -2.13 -12.89
CA ARG A 138 16.66 -2.92 -14.00
C ARG A 138 15.55 -3.86 -13.55
N GLY A 139 15.68 -4.49 -12.37
CA GLY A 139 14.68 -5.33 -11.74
C GLY A 139 13.77 -4.60 -10.75
N ARG A 140 13.67 -3.27 -10.84
CA ARG A 140 12.99 -2.41 -9.86
C ARG A 140 11.51 -2.72 -9.72
N GLY A 141 10.81 -2.96 -10.82
CA GLY A 141 9.39 -3.25 -10.80
C GLY A 141 9.08 -4.54 -10.05
N LEU A 142 9.77 -5.64 -10.43
CA LEU A 142 9.63 -6.93 -9.76
C LEU A 142 10.04 -6.85 -8.28
N ALA A 143 11.12 -6.14 -7.97
CA ALA A 143 11.59 -5.96 -6.60
C ALA A 143 10.57 -5.18 -5.74
N LEU A 144 9.96 -4.12 -6.27
CA LEU A 144 8.88 -3.40 -5.59
C LEU A 144 7.65 -4.29 -5.37
N GLY A 145 7.22 -5.02 -6.41
CA GLY A 145 6.10 -5.96 -6.30
C GLY A 145 6.32 -7.02 -5.23
N LEU A 146 7.53 -7.63 -5.17
CA LEU A 146 7.89 -8.61 -4.15
C LEU A 146 7.98 -8.00 -2.74
N ALA A 147 8.55 -6.81 -2.61
CA ALA A 147 8.62 -6.12 -1.32
C ALA A 147 7.22 -5.78 -0.78
N LEU A 148 6.33 -5.30 -1.63
CA LEU A 148 4.98 -4.92 -1.24
C LEU A 148 4.02 -6.10 -1.12
N ALA A 149 4.33 -7.25 -1.74
CA ALA A 149 3.59 -8.50 -1.56
C ALA A 149 3.59 -9.01 -0.11
N GLY A 150 4.54 -8.58 0.72
CA GLY A 150 4.56 -8.87 2.16
C GLY A 150 3.26 -8.49 2.87
N SER A 151 2.61 -7.39 2.49
CA SER A 151 1.29 -7.03 3.04
C SER A 151 0.19 -8.00 2.61
N GLY A 152 0.26 -8.56 1.39
CA GLY A 152 -0.65 -9.60 0.94
C GLY A 152 -0.50 -10.90 1.74
N VAL A 153 0.75 -11.30 2.02
CA VAL A 153 1.03 -12.46 2.89
C VAL A 153 0.46 -12.22 4.29
N ALA A 154 0.65 -11.03 4.85
CA ALA A 154 0.05 -10.67 6.13
C ALA A 154 -1.48 -10.74 6.08
N GLY A 155 -2.10 -10.26 4.99
CA GLY A 155 -3.55 -10.31 4.79
C GLY A 155 -4.14 -11.73 4.82
N VAL A 156 -3.39 -12.74 4.38
CA VAL A 156 -3.82 -14.13 4.42
C VAL A 156 -3.63 -14.75 5.82
N PHE A 157 -2.46 -14.63 6.39
CA PHE A 157 -2.08 -15.38 7.60
C PHE A 157 -2.40 -14.65 8.90
N ALA A 158 -2.26 -13.32 8.94
CA ALA A 158 -2.38 -12.59 10.19
C ALA A 158 -3.79 -12.61 10.79
N PRO A 159 -4.90 -12.44 10.01
CA PRO A 159 -6.25 -12.57 10.56
C PRO A 159 -6.53 -13.95 11.17
N LEU A 160 -6.07 -15.02 10.52
CA LEU A 160 -6.26 -16.39 10.99
C LEU A 160 -5.55 -16.63 12.33
N ALA A 161 -4.25 -16.27 12.38
CA ALA A 161 -3.47 -16.41 13.60
C ALA A 161 -4.02 -15.56 14.75
N THR A 162 -4.38 -14.30 14.46
CA THR A 162 -4.94 -13.37 15.45
C THR A 162 -6.30 -13.86 15.96
N THR A 163 -7.18 -14.34 15.07
CA THR A 163 -8.48 -14.92 15.47
C THR A 163 -8.30 -16.09 16.42
N HIS A 164 -7.37 -17.00 16.11
CA HIS A 164 -7.07 -18.15 16.98
C HIS A 164 -6.59 -17.72 18.36
N ILE A 165 -5.68 -16.75 18.44
CA ILE A 165 -5.18 -16.22 19.72
C ILE A 165 -6.30 -15.55 20.51
N ILE A 166 -7.12 -14.73 19.85
CA ILE A 166 -8.23 -14.03 20.51
C ILE A 166 -9.27 -14.99 21.04
N SER A 167 -9.62 -16.04 20.28
CA SER A 167 -10.61 -17.05 20.73
C SER A 167 -10.16 -17.84 21.93
N THR A 168 -8.84 -17.99 22.12
CA THR A 168 -8.28 -18.79 23.21
C THR A 168 -7.91 -17.96 24.44
N TYR A 169 -7.34 -16.77 24.23
CA TYR A 169 -6.71 -15.96 25.28
C TYR A 169 -7.29 -14.54 25.42
N GLY A 170 -8.29 -14.18 24.62
CA GLY A 170 -8.93 -12.87 24.64
C GLY A 170 -8.24 -11.83 23.74
N TRP A 171 -8.91 -10.68 23.60
CA TRP A 171 -8.48 -9.62 22.67
C TRP A 171 -7.14 -8.96 23.09
N GLN A 172 -6.87 -8.83 24.39
CA GLN A 172 -5.59 -8.29 24.89
C GLN A 172 -4.41 -9.14 24.42
N ALA A 173 -4.54 -10.47 24.50
CA ALA A 173 -3.54 -11.41 24.03
C ALA A 173 -3.31 -11.27 22.51
N GLY A 174 -4.37 -10.98 21.74
CA GLY A 174 -4.26 -10.70 20.31
C GLY A 174 -3.36 -9.48 20.01
N TYR A 175 -3.59 -8.34 20.66
CA TYR A 175 -2.73 -7.17 20.53
C TYR A 175 -1.31 -7.40 21.01
N PHE A 176 -1.16 -8.05 22.19
CA PHE A 176 0.15 -8.37 22.73
C PHE A 176 0.95 -9.29 21.79
N ALA A 177 0.32 -10.31 21.23
CA ALA A 177 0.96 -11.23 20.29
C ALA A 177 1.44 -10.55 19.02
N ILE A 178 0.66 -9.61 18.45
CA ILE A 178 1.09 -8.81 17.30
C ILE A 178 2.32 -7.97 17.68
N GLY A 179 2.29 -7.25 18.80
CA GLY A 179 3.42 -6.45 19.27
C GLY A 179 4.66 -7.30 19.54
N ALA A 180 4.51 -8.45 20.19
CA ALA A 180 5.59 -9.40 20.46
C ALA A 180 6.19 -9.97 19.17
N PHE A 181 5.36 -10.35 18.18
CA PHE A 181 5.81 -10.82 16.88
C PHE A 181 6.65 -9.76 16.16
N ILE A 182 6.19 -8.50 16.16
CA ILE A 182 6.93 -7.38 15.58
C ILE A 182 8.28 -7.23 16.29
N ALA A 183 8.29 -7.13 17.62
CA ALA A 183 9.50 -6.84 18.39
C ALA A 183 10.52 -7.99 18.37
N LEU A 184 10.06 -9.24 18.49
CA LEU A 184 10.93 -10.39 18.72
C LEU A 184 11.29 -11.14 17.43
N ILE A 185 10.51 -10.99 16.36
CA ILE A 185 10.74 -11.71 15.10
C ILE A 185 11.01 -10.72 13.97
N ALA A 186 10.09 -9.79 13.69
CA ALA A 186 10.23 -8.91 12.52
C ALA A 186 11.41 -7.94 12.67
N VAL A 187 11.53 -7.26 13.80
CA VAL A 187 12.62 -6.28 14.05
C VAL A 187 14.01 -6.93 13.98
N PRO A 188 14.31 -8.05 14.64
CA PRO A 188 15.61 -8.71 14.50
C PRO A 188 15.92 -9.14 13.06
N LEU A 189 14.94 -9.69 12.33
CA LEU A 189 15.13 -10.10 10.95
C LEU A 189 15.41 -8.88 10.04
N ILE A 190 14.66 -7.80 10.22
CA ILE A 190 14.88 -6.55 9.47
C ILE A 190 16.26 -5.97 9.83
N ALA A 191 16.64 -5.96 11.11
CA ALA A 191 17.93 -5.43 11.56
C ALA A 191 19.12 -6.23 10.99
N LEU A 192 18.97 -7.54 10.81
CA LEU A 192 20.01 -8.40 10.24
C LEU A 192 20.10 -8.34 8.71
N LEU A 193 18.96 -8.13 8.02
CA LEU A 193 18.87 -8.26 6.57
C LEU A 193 18.85 -6.92 5.84
N LEU A 194 18.36 -5.84 6.47
CA LEU A 194 18.18 -4.55 5.81
C LEU A 194 19.50 -3.78 5.75
N GLU A 195 19.91 -3.43 4.54
CA GLU A 195 21.08 -2.60 4.26
C GLU A 195 20.63 -1.33 3.51
N ASP A 196 21.01 -0.14 4.00
CA ASP A 196 20.64 1.15 3.39
C ASP A 196 21.40 1.49 2.11
N LYS A 197 22.60 0.93 1.93
CA LYS A 197 23.47 1.20 0.78
C LYS A 197 23.84 -0.08 0.06
N PRO A 198 23.86 -0.08 -1.28
CA PRO A 198 24.41 -1.21 -2.03
C PRO A 198 25.87 -1.44 -1.66
N ARG A 199 26.26 -2.70 -1.43
CA ARG A 199 27.67 -3.08 -1.15
C ARG A 199 28.63 -2.70 -2.28
N LEU A 200 28.14 -2.44 -3.49
CA LEU A 200 28.93 -1.95 -4.62
C LEU A 200 29.60 -0.60 -4.35
N ALA A 201 28.92 0.31 -3.65
CA ALA A 201 29.52 1.60 -3.26
C ALA A 201 30.69 1.44 -2.27
N LEU A 202 30.84 0.26 -1.64
CA LEU A 202 31.96 -0.06 -0.73
C LEU A 202 33.07 -0.85 -1.44
N ALA A 203 32.78 -1.55 -2.53
CA ALA A 203 33.77 -2.31 -3.31
C ALA A 203 34.50 -1.43 -4.34
N ASP A 204 33.82 -0.44 -4.91
CA ASP A 204 34.42 0.56 -5.79
C ASP A 204 35.27 1.60 -5.03
N ALA A 205 35.16 1.66 -3.71
CA ALA A 205 36.04 2.47 -2.85
C ALA A 205 37.50 1.97 -2.81
N ALA A 206 37.81 0.82 -3.42
CA ALA A 206 39.17 0.31 -3.60
C ALA A 206 39.85 0.75 -4.93
N MET A 207 39.14 1.52 -5.77
CA MET A 207 39.73 2.19 -6.95
C MET A 207 39.90 3.68 -6.65
N PRO A 208 40.97 4.36 -7.15
CA PRO A 208 41.26 5.74 -6.79
C PRO A 208 40.11 6.68 -7.17
N GLU A 209 39.67 7.38 -6.18
CA GLU A 209 38.55 8.31 -6.05
C GLU A 209 38.18 9.10 -7.32
N LYS A 210 37.03 8.77 -7.90
CA LYS A 210 36.05 9.82 -8.23
C LYS A 210 35.28 10.10 -6.94
N PRO A 211 35.19 11.36 -6.47
CA PRO A 211 34.40 11.67 -5.28
C PRO A 211 32.98 11.16 -5.51
N ALA A 212 32.53 10.27 -4.63
CA ALA A 212 31.15 9.77 -4.69
C ALA A 212 30.22 10.97 -4.72
N PRO A 213 29.22 11.05 -5.63
CA PRO A 213 28.31 12.17 -5.67
C PRO A 213 27.73 12.36 -4.27
N THR A 214 27.94 13.52 -3.69
CA THR A 214 27.53 13.85 -2.31
C THR A 214 26.00 13.80 -2.16
N GLU A 215 25.27 13.83 -3.27
CA GLU A 215 23.81 13.76 -3.35
C GLU A 215 23.36 12.78 -4.45
N LEU A 216 22.32 12.00 -4.13
CA LEU A 216 21.67 11.13 -5.12
C LEU A 216 21.05 11.96 -6.26
N PRO A 217 21.07 11.51 -7.51
CA PRO A 217 20.51 12.25 -8.63
C PRO A 217 18.98 12.35 -8.53
N GLY A 218 18.42 13.51 -8.89
CA GLY A 218 16.99 13.73 -8.87
C GLY A 218 16.59 15.14 -8.50
N LEU A 219 15.28 15.37 -8.47
CA LEU A 219 14.67 16.65 -8.12
C LEU A 219 14.46 16.79 -6.61
N THR A 220 14.47 18.03 -6.12
CA THR A 220 13.94 18.41 -4.82
C THR A 220 12.41 18.39 -4.84
N LEU A 221 11.75 18.38 -3.67
CA LEU A 221 10.30 18.49 -3.59
C LEU A 221 9.79 19.78 -4.27
N ARG A 222 10.47 20.91 -4.04
CA ARG A 222 10.07 22.20 -4.63
C ARG A 222 10.13 22.20 -6.15
N GLU A 223 11.15 21.59 -6.71
CA GLU A 223 11.27 21.41 -8.16
C GLU A 223 10.20 20.44 -8.70
N SER A 224 9.88 19.41 -7.95
CA SER A 224 8.89 18.39 -8.36
C SER A 224 7.47 18.94 -8.39
N VAL A 225 7.03 19.71 -7.38
CA VAL A 225 5.66 20.23 -7.28
C VAL A 225 5.32 21.26 -8.35
N VAL A 226 6.31 21.87 -9.01
CA VAL A 226 6.07 22.78 -10.15
C VAL A 226 5.94 22.03 -11.46
N THR A 227 6.22 20.70 -11.49
CA THR A 227 6.08 19.88 -12.71
C THR A 227 4.65 19.38 -12.86
N ILE A 228 4.20 19.29 -14.10
CA ILE A 228 2.86 18.74 -14.39
C ILE A 228 2.77 17.23 -14.07
N GLU A 229 3.90 16.51 -14.15
CA GLU A 229 3.99 15.08 -13.85
C GLU A 229 3.62 14.78 -12.39
N PHE A 230 4.03 15.66 -11.45
CA PHE A 230 3.70 15.53 -10.03
C PHE A 230 2.17 15.52 -9.84
N TRP A 231 1.48 16.49 -10.42
CA TRP A 231 0.02 16.62 -10.30
C TRP A 231 -0.75 15.55 -11.08
N LYS A 232 -0.21 15.10 -12.22
CA LYS A 232 -0.79 13.99 -12.96
C LYS A 232 -0.76 12.69 -12.14
N ILE A 233 0.37 12.38 -11.50
CA ILE A 233 0.47 11.21 -10.63
C ILE A 233 -0.45 11.37 -9.42
N ALA A 234 -0.41 12.52 -8.73
CA ALA A 234 -1.23 12.80 -7.56
C ALA A 234 -2.73 12.68 -7.87
N ALA A 235 -3.23 13.37 -8.89
CA ALA A 235 -4.65 13.37 -9.24
C ALA A 235 -5.12 12.00 -9.76
N GLY A 236 -4.30 11.34 -10.61
CA GLY A 236 -4.61 10.02 -11.12
C GLY A 236 -4.77 9.01 -9.98
N PHE A 237 -3.81 8.92 -9.09
CA PHE A 237 -3.84 7.94 -8.00
C PHE A 237 -4.74 8.33 -6.81
N PHE A 238 -5.09 9.59 -6.65
CA PHE A 238 -6.19 10.02 -5.77
C PHE A 238 -7.52 9.39 -6.20
N LEU A 239 -7.87 9.50 -7.47
CA LEU A 239 -9.10 8.92 -8.01
C LEU A 239 -9.06 7.39 -7.99
N VAL A 240 -7.92 6.79 -8.36
CA VAL A 240 -7.74 5.34 -8.31
C VAL A 240 -7.96 4.80 -6.91
N SER A 241 -7.31 5.38 -5.90
CA SER A 241 -7.45 4.95 -4.52
C SER A 241 -8.87 5.14 -3.97
N ALA A 242 -9.54 6.22 -4.35
CA ALA A 242 -10.94 6.45 -3.97
C ALA A 242 -11.87 5.38 -4.55
N VAL A 243 -11.70 5.06 -5.84
CA VAL A 243 -12.50 4.02 -6.51
C VAL A 243 -12.20 2.65 -5.93
N VAL A 244 -10.92 2.28 -5.80
CA VAL A 244 -10.51 0.98 -5.28
C VAL A 244 -11.02 0.77 -3.87
N ALA A 245 -10.77 1.71 -2.95
CA ALA A 245 -11.24 1.59 -1.57
C ALA A 245 -12.77 1.59 -1.48
N GLY A 246 -13.43 2.47 -2.24
CA GLY A 246 -14.88 2.56 -2.26
C GLY A 246 -15.57 1.29 -2.75
N LEU A 247 -15.07 0.70 -3.84
CA LEU A 247 -15.64 -0.51 -4.41
C LEU A 247 -15.28 -1.76 -3.61
N ILE A 248 -14.06 -1.90 -3.07
CA ILE A 248 -13.66 -3.07 -2.26
C ILE A 248 -14.57 -3.23 -1.03
N ILE A 249 -14.81 -2.15 -0.30
CA ILE A 249 -15.64 -2.20 0.91
C ILE A 249 -17.10 -2.55 0.56
N ASN A 250 -17.59 -2.07 -0.57
CA ASN A 250 -18.97 -2.28 -1.00
C ASN A 250 -19.11 -3.45 -2.00
N LEU A 251 -18.07 -4.25 -2.24
CA LEU A 251 -18.06 -5.26 -3.30
C LEU A 251 -19.12 -6.33 -3.09
N ILE A 252 -19.24 -6.90 -1.89
CA ILE A 252 -20.22 -7.94 -1.61
C ILE A 252 -21.66 -7.41 -1.76
N PRO A 253 -22.07 -6.30 -1.12
CA PRO A 253 -23.38 -5.71 -1.36
C PRO A 253 -23.66 -5.43 -2.85
N LEU A 254 -22.69 -4.84 -3.55
CA LEU A 254 -22.79 -4.54 -4.98
C LEU A 254 -23.07 -5.81 -5.82
N LEU A 255 -22.35 -6.90 -5.56
CA LEU A 255 -22.54 -8.15 -6.28
C LEU A 255 -23.89 -8.82 -5.94
N VAL A 256 -24.36 -8.70 -4.70
CA VAL A 256 -25.70 -9.18 -4.28
C VAL A 256 -26.80 -8.39 -5.00
N ASP A 257 -26.67 -7.07 -5.10
CA ASP A 257 -27.61 -6.22 -5.85
C ASP A 257 -27.63 -6.54 -7.36
N ARG A 258 -26.58 -7.23 -7.86
CA ARG A 258 -26.48 -7.74 -9.22
C ARG A 258 -27.04 -9.16 -9.39
N GLY A 259 -27.72 -9.70 -8.36
CA GLY A 259 -28.43 -10.97 -8.41
C GLY A 259 -27.63 -12.20 -7.97
N LEU A 260 -26.41 -12.02 -7.43
CA LEU A 260 -25.68 -13.12 -6.83
C LEU A 260 -26.15 -13.39 -5.40
N ASP A 261 -26.14 -14.65 -4.98
CA ASP A 261 -26.30 -14.94 -3.57
C ASP A 261 -25.05 -14.49 -2.74
N ARG A 262 -25.23 -14.36 -1.42
CA ARG A 262 -24.14 -13.87 -0.53
C ARG A 262 -22.89 -14.74 -0.57
N THR A 263 -23.05 -16.05 -0.76
CA THR A 263 -21.95 -17.01 -0.79
C THR A 263 -21.13 -16.83 -2.06
N GLN A 264 -21.80 -16.71 -3.20
CA GLN A 264 -21.16 -16.44 -4.50
C GLN A 264 -20.44 -15.08 -4.47
N ALA A 265 -21.11 -14.04 -3.97
CA ALA A 265 -20.51 -12.71 -3.83
C ALA A 265 -19.24 -12.73 -2.94
N ALA A 266 -19.28 -13.46 -1.83
CA ALA A 266 -18.12 -13.62 -0.95
C ALA A 266 -16.98 -14.44 -1.60
N GLN A 267 -17.30 -15.45 -2.39
CA GLN A 267 -16.30 -16.23 -3.15
C GLN A 267 -15.59 -15.35 -4.18
N ILE A 268 -16.34 -14.52 -4.92
CA ILE A 268 -15.78 -13.59 -5.91
C ILE A 268 -14.92 -12.53 -5.22
N ALA A 269 -15.35 -11.98 -4.08
CA ALA A 269 -14.55 -11.06 -3.28
C ALA A 269 -13.25 -11.72 -2.77
N GLY A 270 -13.31 -12.99 -2.36
CA GLY A 270 -12.12 -13.77 -1.99
C GLY A 270 -11.15 -13.97 -3.17
N ALA A 271 -11.67 -14.28 -4.36
CA ALA A 271 -10.87 -14.43 -5.56
C ALA A 271 -10.14 -13.13 -5.94
N MET A 272 -10.75 -11.97 -5.70
CA MET A 272 -10.10 -10.68 -5.87
C MET A 272 -8.84 -10.56 -4.99
N GLY A 273 -8.88 -11.02 -3.74
CA GLY A 273 -7.71 -11.01 -2.85
C GLY A 273 -6.53 -11.82 -3.42
N ILE A 274 -6.81 -12.97 -4.04
CA ILE A 274 -5.80 -13.76 -4.76
C ILE A 274 -5.25 -12.99 -5.96
N ALA A 275 -6.13 -12.30 -6.72
CA ALA A 275 -5.73 -11.47 -7.85
C ALA A 275 -4.81 -10.31 -7.41
N VAL A 276 -5.06 -9.70 -6.24
CA VAL A 276 -4.16 -8.69 -5.67
C VAL A 276 -2.78 -9.26 -5.39
N LEU A 277 -2.69 -10.43 -4.76
CA LEU A 277 -1.41 -11.04 -4.41
C LEU A 277 -0.58 -11.42 -5.65
N ILE A 278 -1.20 -12.11 -6.59
CA ILE A 278 -0.56 -12.52 -7.87
C ILE A 278 -0.27 -11.28 -8.73
N GLY A 279 -1.21 -10.35 -8.76
CA GLY A 279 -1.14 -9.12 -9.53
C GLY A 279 0.08 -8.28 -9.15
N ARG A 280 0.43 -8.13 -7.87
CA ARG A 280 1.62 -7.36 -7.44
C ARG A 280 2.90 -7.88 -8.08
N VAL A 281 3.11 -9.19 -8.05
CA VAL A 281 4.31 -9.80 -8.66
C VAL A 281 4.27 -9.67 -10.18
N GLY A 282 3.12 -9.96 -10.81
CA GLY A 282 2.94 -9.87 -12.26
C GLY A 282 3.12 -8.45 -12.79
N ILE A 283 2.54 -7.45 -12.10
CA ILE A 283 2.66 -6.04 -12.47
C ILE A 283 4.11 -5.57 -12.29
N GLY A 284 4.77 -5.97 -11.20
CA GLY A 284 6.18 -5.69 -11.01
C GLY A 284 7.04 -6.17 -12.18
N PHE A 285 6.79 -7.38 -12.67
CA PHE A 285 7.45 -7.92 -13.85
C PHE A 285 7.14 -7.15 -15.15
N LEU A 286 5.88 -6.68 -15.31
CA LEU A 286 5.49 -5.85 -16.43
C LEU A 286 6.19 -4.48 -16.40
N LEU A 287 6.38 -3.88 -15.22
CA LEU A 287 7.08 -2.61 -15.05
C LEU A 287 8.56 -2.67 -15.40
N ASP A 288 9.18 -3.84 -15.32
CA ASP A 288 10.57 -4.04 -15.74
C ASP A 288 10.73 -4.20 -17.27
N ARG A 289 9.63 -4.55 -17.98
CA ARG A 289 9.64 -4.79 -19.43
C ARG A 289 9.01 -3.66 -20.23
N PHE A 290 8.04 -2.99 -19.66
CA PHE A 290 7.26 -1.93 -20.33
C PHE A 290 7.39 -0.61 -19.57
N SER A 291 7.09 0.50 -20.24
CA SER A 291 7.08 1.79 -19.58
C SER A 291 6.00 1.87 -18.49
N GLY A 292 6.35 2.40 -17.31
CA GLY A 292 5.41 2.56 -16.20
C GLY A 292 4.10 3.26 -16.60
N PRO A 293 4.14 4.37 -17.37
CA PRO A 293 2.92 5.01 -17.89
C PRO A 293 2.04 4.09 -18.76
N SER A 294 2.66 3.22 -19.58
CA SER A 294 1.90 2.27 -20.42
C SER A 294 1.23 1.18 -19.58
N VAL A 295 1.95 0.63 -18.60
CA VAL A 295 1.41 -0.37 -17.68
C VAL A 295 0.23 0.22 -16.88
N ALA A 296 0.42 1.42 -16.31
CA ALA A 296 -0.63 2.12 -15.57
C ALA A 296 -1.86 2.36 -16.44
N ARG A 297 -1.68 2.92 -17.65
CA ARG A 297 -2.76 3.17 -18.60
C ARG A 297 -3.55 1.91 -18.91
N THR A 298 -2.88 0.80 -19.21
CA THR A 298 -3.55 -0.45 -19.60
C THR A 298 -4.35 -1.05 -18.44
N LEU A 299 -3.78 -1.09 -17.24
CA LEU A 299 -4.45 -1.63 -16.05
C LEU A 299 -5.65 -0.79 -15.63
N LEU A 300 -5.51 0.54 -15.65
CA LEU A 300 -6.60 1.44 -15.29
C LEU A 300 -7.71 1.44 -16.35
N ALA A 301 -7.35 1.35 -17.64
CA ALA A 301 -8.34 1.20 -18.71
C ALA A 301 -9.10 -0.12 -18.61
N LEU A 302 -8.42 -1.23 -18.28
CA LEU A 302 -9.06 -2.53 -18.04
C LEU A 302 -10.05 -2.44 -16.87
N CYS A 303 -9.64 -1.79 -15.78
CA CYS A 303 -10.52 -1.56 -14.62
C CYS A 303 -11.70 -0.65 -14.97
N ALA A 304 -11.50 0.40 -15.78
CA ALA A 304 -12.57 1.27 -16.25
C ALA A 304 -13.62 0.48 -17.06
N VAL A 305 -13.18 -0.39 -17.98
CA VAL A 305 -14.05 -1.27 -18.72
C VAL A 305 -14.79 -2.23 -17.77
N GLY A 306 -14.09 -2.82 -16.78
CA GLY A 306 -14.72 -3.69 -15.78
C GLY A 306 -15.81 -2.96 -14.97
N CYS A 307 -15.52 -1.77 -14.46
CA CYS A 307 -16.50 -0.95 -13.74
C CYS A 307 -17.71 -0.57 -14.63
N PHE A 308 -17.47 -0.20 -15.88
CA PHE A 308 -18.54 0.09 -16.84
C PHE A 308 -19.37 -1.16 -17.16
N THR A 309 -18.73 -2.29 -17.39
CA THR A 309 -19.45 -3.56 -17.66
C THR A 309 -20.34 -3.93 -16.49
N LEU A 310 -19.89 -3.74 -15.25
CA LEU A 310 -20.73 -3.97 -14.06
C LEU A 310 -21.98 -3.06 -14.01
N THR A 311 -22.13 -2.03 -14.81
CA THR A 311 -23.37 -1.24 -14.90
C THR A 311 -24.44 -1.89 -15.78
N LEU A 312 -24.06 -2.81 -16.67
CA LEU A 312 -24.97 -3.46 -17.60
C LEU A 312 -25.92 -4.43 -16.87
N PRO A 313 -27.18 -4.58 -17.33
CA PRO A 313 -28.10 -5.59 -16.81
C PRO A 313 -27.67 -7.00 -17.26
N ASP A 314 -28.20 -8.02 -16.62
CA ASP A 314 -28.12 -9.42 -16.99
C ASP A 314 -26.73 -9.98 -17.27
N LEU A 315 -25.77 -9.59 -16.42
CA LEU A 315 -24.40 -10.07 -16.50
C LEU A 315 -24.28 -11.53 -16.05
N SER A 316 -23.52 -12.32 -16.83
CA SER A 316 -23.18 -13.67 -16.38
C SER A 316 -22.24 -13.61 -15.15
N PRO A 317 -22.31 -14.60 -14.24
CA PRO A 317 -21.40 -14.67 -13.09
C PRO A 317 -19.92 -14.63 -13.49
N LEU A 318 -19.56 -15.24 -14.64
CA LEU A 318 -18.18 -15.19 -15.16
C LEU A 318 -17.74 -13.78 -15.54
N ALA A 319 -18.64 -12.97 -16.14
CA ALA A 319 -18.35 -11.58 -16.45
C ALA A 319 -18.14 -10.76 -15.17
N MET A 320 -18.95 -10.98 -14.12
CA MET A 320 -18.78 -10.33 -12.82
C MET A 320 -17.44 -10.70 -12.17
N VAL A 321 -17.02 -11.97 -12.26
CA VAL A 321 -15.68 -12.41 -11.82
C VAL A 321 -14.60 -11.66 -12.57
N ALA A 322 -14.64 -11.61 -13.91
CA ALA A 322 -13.63 -10.93 -14.72
C ALA A 322 -13.52 -9.43 -14.38
N CYS A 323 -14.68 -8.76 -14.20
CA CYS A 323 -14.72 -7.35 -13.79
C CYS A 323 -14.11 -7.14 -12.39
N THR A 324 -14.44 -8.01 -11.43
CA THR A 324 -13.89 -7.96 -10.07
C THR A 324 -12.39 -8.23 -10.04
N LEU A 325 -11.90 -9.16 -10.85
CA LEU A 325 -10.46 -9.41 -10.99
C LEU A 325 -9.73 -8.21 -11.57
N SER A 326 -10.33 -7.46 -12.51
CA SER A 326 -9.72 -6.21 -13.02
C SER A 326 -9.57 -5.15 -11.94
N LEU A 327 -10.54 -5.03 -11.03
CA LEU A 327 -10.45 -4.19 -9.84
C LEU A 327 -9.33 -4.67 -8.89
N GLY A 328 -9.21 -5.97 -8.69
CA GLY A 328 -8.12 -6.58 -7.91
C GLY A 328 -6.74 -6.27 -8.49
N LEU A 329 -6.59 -6.30 -9.81
CA LEU A 329 -5.34 -5.89 -10.48
C LEU A 329 -5.04 -4.40 -10.30
N ALA A 330 -6.04 -3.52 -10.36
CA ALA A 330 -5.86 -2.11 -10.08
C ALA A 330 -5.42 -1.87 -8.62
N ALA A 331 -6.04 -2.57 -7.68
CA ALA A 331 -5.66 -2.55 -6.26
C ALA A 331 -4.23 -3.08 -6.00
N ALA A 332 -3.81 -4.08 -6.77
CA ALA A 332 -2.44 -4.59 -6.70
C ALA A 332 -1.42 -3.54 -7.18
N ALA A 333 -1.77 -2.80 -8.24
CA ALA A 333 -0.87 -1.91 -8.95
C ALA A 333 -0.70 -0.54 -8.30
N GLU A 334 -1.69 -0.03 -7.59
CA GLU A 334 -1.79 1.38 -7.23
C GLU A 334 -0.57 1.91 -6.46
N VAL A 335 -0.19 1.29 -5.35
CA VAL A 335 0.95 1.73 -4.53
C VAL A 335 2.28 1.48 -5.24
N ASP A 336 2.39 0.33 -5.93
CA ASP A 336 3.59 -0.07 -6.66
C ASP A 336 3.89 0.90 -7.80
N LEU A 337 2.85 1.32 -8.54
CA LEU A 337 2.96 2.30 -9.61
C LEU A 337 3.34 3.70 -9.09
N VAL A 338 2.75 4.17 -8.00
CA VAL A 338 3.14 5.47 -7.42
C VAL A 338 4.61 5.45 -7.03
N ALA A 339 5.09 4.38 -6.37
CA ALA A 339 6.49 4.22 -5.99
C ALA A 339 7.42 4.19 -7.21
N PHE A 340 7.06 3.38 -8.22
CA PHE A 340 7.83 3.24 -9.45
C PHE A 340 7.90 4.55 -10.25
N LEU A 341 6.75 5.18 -10.50
CA LEU A 341 6.68 6.43 -11.25
C LEU A 341 7.42 7.55 -10.53
N THR A 342 7.26 7.65 -9.20
CA THR A 342 7.99 8.66 -8.40
C THR A 342 9.49 8.51 -8.57
N SER A 343 10.04 7.30 -8.48
CA SER A 343 11.47 7.07 -8.63
C SER A 343 11.97 7.35 -10.05
N ARG A 344 11.17 7.06 -11.08
CA ARG A 344 11.55 7.24 -12.49
C ARG A 344 11.42 8.68 -12.98
N PHE A 345 10.44 9.45 -12.49
CA PHE A 345 10.19 10.83 -12.93
C PHE A 345 10.92 11.88 -12.10
N PHE A 346 11.18 11.61 -10.82
CA PHE A 346 11.78 12.60 -9.90
C PHE A 346 13.16 12.18 -9.35
N GLY A 347 13.59 10.95 -9.57
CA GLY A 347 14.87 10.43 -9.08
C GLY A 347 14.86 10.13 -7.59
N MET A 348 16.07 9.97 -7.01
CA MET A 348 16.23 9.49 -5.64
C MET A 348 16.65 10.57 -4.62
N ARG A 349 16.97 11.81 -5.08
CA ARG A 349 17.47 12.91 -4.22
C ARG A 349 16.52 13.24 -3.06
N ALA A 350 15.23 13.40 -3.34
CA ALA A 350 14.19 13.67 -2.34
C ALA A 350 13.01 12.70 -2.49
N TYR A 351 13.32 11.44 -2.84
CA TYR A 351 12.31 10.41 -3.11
C TYR A 351 11.31 10.27 -1.96
N GLY A 352 11.80 10.16 -0.72
CA GLY A 352 10.94 9.98 0.44
C GLY A 352 9.94 11.12 0.63
N LYS A 353 10.41 12.38 0.46
CA LYS A 353 9.52 13.56 0.55
C LYS A 353 8.47 13.57 -0.54
N ILE A 354 8.88 13.33 -1.80
CA ILE A 354 7.99 13.38 -2.96
C ILE A 354 6.97 12.25 -2.88
N TYR A 355 7.43 11.03 -2.63
CA TYR A 355 6.56 9.85 -2.51
C TYR A 355 5.64 9.97 -1.29
N GLY A 356 6.13 10.51 -0.16
CA GLY A 356 5.31 10.76 1.02
C GLY A 356 4.12 11.69 0.72
N TRP A 357 4.33 12.78 -0.01
CA TRP A 357 3.24 13.66 -0.44
C TRP A 357 2.29 12.99 -1.42
N GLN A 358 2.81 12.20 -2.37
CA GLN A 358 1.95 11.41 -3.28
C GLN A 358 1.07 10.42 -2.50
N LEU A 359 1.63 9.73 -1.50
CA LEU A 359 0.87 8.83 -0.63
C LEU A 359 -0.14 9.55 0.27
N THR A 360 0.16 10.79 0.72
CA THR A 360 -0.83 11.58 1.44
C THR A 360 -2.08 11.81 0.60
N VAL A 361 -1.90 12.25 -0.64
CA VAL A 361 -3.01 12.47 -1.58
C VAL A 361 -3.75 11.16 -1.87
N PHE A 362 -3.01 10.07 -2.05
CA PHE A 362 -3.55 8.72 -2.20
C PHE A 362 -4.42 8.30 -1.01
N TYR A 363 -3.95 8.44 0.23
CA TYR A 363 -4.71 8.06 1.42
C TYR A 363 -5.96 8.93 1.64
N ILE A 364 -5.91 10.20 1.27
CA ILE A 364 -7.10 11.06 1.29
C ILE A 364 -8.17 10.51 0.33
N GLY A 365 -7.77 10.12 -0.89
CA GLY A 365 -8.65 9.45 -1.86
C GLY A 365 -9.24 8.16 -1.27
N ALA A 366 -8.40 7.28 -0.72
CA ALA A 366 -8.82 6.02 -0.11
C ALA A 366 -9.79 6.21 1.07
N ALA A 367 -9.66 7.29 1.84
CA ALA A 367 -10.57 7.60 2.93
C ALA A 367 -11.93 8.13 2.44
N LEU A 368 -11.93 8.94 1.38
CA LEU A 368 -13.14 9.54 0.82
C LEU A 368 -13.96 8.54 -0.01
N GLY A 369 -13.31 7.57 -0.65
CA GLY A 369 -13.96 6.63 -1.56
C GLY A 369 -15.15 5.88 -0.93
N PRO A 370 -14.98 5.17 0.18
CA PRO A 370 -16.07 4.47 0.85
C PRO A 370 -17.19 5.39 1.31
N LEU A 371 -16.85 6.58 1.82
CA LEU A 371 -17.81 7.59 2.23
C LEU A 371 -18.69 8.06 1.05
N CYS A 372 -18.04 8.42 -0.07
CA CYS A 372 -18.76 8.86 -1.27
C CYS A 372 -19.63 7.75 -1.84
N ALA A 373 -19.13 6.50 -1.86
CA ALA A 373 -19.89 5.35 -2.34
C ALA A 373 -21.13 5.06 -1.46
N GLY A 374 -20.98 5.16 -0.12
CA GLY A 374 -22.09 5.01 0.81
C GLY A 374 -23.16 6.10 0.65
N LEU A 375 -22.75 7.37 0.63
CA LEU A 375 -23.67 8.51 0.42
C LEU A 375 -24.39 8.41 -0.95
N ALA A 376 -23.68 7.99 -2.00
CA ALA A 376 -24.31 7.78 -3.30
C ALA A 376 -25.35 6.65 -3.24
N PHE A 377 -25.05 5.55 -2.56
CA PHE A 377 -26.02 4.47 -2.37
C PHE A 377 -27.24 4.93 -1.56
N ASP A 378 -27.04 5.66 -0.48
CA ASP A 378 -28.15 6.18 0.35
C ASP A 378 -29.09 7.10 -0.46
N HIS A 379 -28.53 7.89 -1.38
CA HIS A 379 -29.30 8.81 -2.22
C HIS A 379 -29.99 8.11 -3.40
N PHE A 380 -29.28 7.24 -4.12
CA PHE A 380 -29.78 6.62 -5.35
C PHE A 380 -30.37 5.22 -5.14
N GLN A 381 -30.22 4.63 -3.96
CA GLN A 381 -30.60 3.24 -3.63
C GLN A 381 -30.05 2.22 -4.64
N SER A 382 -28.89 2.53 -5.23
CA SER A 382 -28.22 1.72 -6.25
C SER A 382 -26.71 2.04 -6.32
N TYR A 383 -25.89 1.04 -6.59
CA TYR A 383 -24.44 1.22 -6.88
C TYR A 383 -24.15 1.64 -8.34
N VAL A 384 -25.14 1.68 -9.23
CA VAL A 384 -24.94 2.02 -10.65
C VAL A 384 -24.29 3.41 -10.83
N PRO A 385 -24.73 4.50 -10.15
CA PRO A 385 -24.06 5.80 -10.23
C PRO A 385 -22.61 5.74 -9.75
N THR A 386 -22.33 5.00 -8.68
CA THR A 386 -20.97 4.79 -8.17
C THR A 386 -20.10 4.07 -9.20
N LEU A 387 -20.62 3.08 -9.90
CA LEU A 387 -19.92 2.35 -10.96
C LEU A 387 -19.62 3.24 -12.18
N TYR A 388 -20.55 4.11 -12.60
CA TYR A 388 -20.29 5.08 -13.66
C TYR A 388 -19.17 6.07 -13.25
N PHE A 389 -19.24 6.60 -12.02
CA PHE A 389 -18.19 7.46 -11.50
C PHE A 389 -16.84 6.72 -11.43
N ALA A 390 -16.84 5.45 -11.01
CA ALA A 390 -15.65 4.63 -10.94
C ALA A 390 -15.05 4.40 -12.35
N ALA A 391 -15.87 4.04 -13.33
CA ALA A 391 -15.44 3.86 -14.72
C ALA A 391 -14.83 5.15 -15.29
N ALA A 392 -15.49 6.30 -15.10
CA ALA A 392 -15.00 7.59 -15.56
C ALA A 392 -13.68 7.98 -14.87
N SER A 393 -13.57 7.76 -13.55
CA SER A 393 -12.36 8.05 -12.77
C SER A 393 -11.18 7.17 -13.18
N MET A 394 -11.41 5.87 -13.41
CA MET A 394 -10.39 4.95 -13.90
C MET A 394 -9.96 5.27 -15.33
N ALA A 395 -10.90 5.63 -16.22
CA ALA A 395 -10.60 6.09 -17.57
C ALA A 395 -9.77 7.41 -17.56
N PHE A 396 -10.15 8.35 -16.71
CA PHE A 396 -9.38 9.59 -16.51
C PHE A 396 -7.98 9.29 -15.98
N GLY A 397 -7.85 8.42 -14.97
CA GLY A 397 -6.55 7.96 -14.46
C GLY A 397 -5.69 7.31 -15.54
N ALA A 398 -6.28 6.49 -16.41
CA ALA A 398 -5.61 5.88 -17.55
C ALA A 398 -5.10 6.92 -18.56
N LEU A 399 -5.92 7.93 -18.89
CA LEU A 399 -5.55 9.02 -19.79
C LEU A 399 -4.43 9.88 -19.19
N VAL A 400 -4.56 10.27 -17.93
CA VAL A 400 -3.59 11.13 -17.25
C VAL A 400 -2.25 10.41 -17.09
N THR A 401 -2.24 9.16 -16.63
CA THR A 401 -1.00 8.38 -16.50
C THR A 401 -0.40 8.05 -17.86
N GLY A 402 -1.22 7.73 -18.86
CA GLY A 402 -0.78 7.50 -20.25
C GLY A 402 -0.21 8.73 -20.93
N SER A 403 -0.59 9.95 -20.48
CA SER A 403 -0.05 11.22 -20.97
C SER A 403 1.24 11.67 -20.28
N LEU A 404 1.75 10.88 -19.32
CA LEU A 404 3.09 11.08 -18.77
C LEU A 404 4.11 10.85 -19.89
N GLY A 405 5.00 11.80 -20.07
CA GLY A 405 6.08 11.73 -21.05
C GLY A 405 7.12 10.65 -20.72
N LYS A 406 8.25 10.71 -21.38
CA LYS A 406 9.40 9.87 -21.02
C LYS A 406 9.97 10.35 -19.68
N PRO A 407 10.36 9.42 -18.77
CA PRO A 407 11.08 9.78 -17.56
C PRO A 407 12.33 10.60 -17.89
N ARG A 408 12.71 11.52 -17.02
CA ARG A 408 13.93 12.29 -17.14
C ARG A 408 15.13 11.36 -16.93
N ALA A 409 16.15 11.49 -17.82
CA ALA A 409 17.45 10.89 -17.54
C ALA A 409 18.12 11.78 -16.48
N PHE A 410 18.30 11.27 -15.29
CA PHE A 410 19.17 11.88 -14.29
C PHE A 410 20.59 11.35 -14.58
N ALA A 411 21.55 12.26 -14.74
CA ALA A 411 22.93 11.89 -14.96
C ALA A 411 23.43 11.07 -13.75
N ASP A 412 24.05 9.92 -14.03
CA ASP A 412 24.71 9.08 -13.04
C ASP A 412 25.96 9.75 -12.47
#